data_1859ad9732d322d522789934ec0877b2
#
_entry.id   1859ad9732d322d522789934ec0877b2
#
_cell.length_a   1.000
_cell.length_b   1.000
_cell.length_c   1.000
_cell.angle_alpha   90.00
_cell.angle_beta   90.00
_cell.angle_gamma   90.00
#
_symmetry.space_group_name_H-M   'P 1'
#
loop_
_entity.id
_entity.type
_entity.pdbx_description
1 polymer ?
#
loop_
_entity_poly.entity_id
_entity_poly.type
_entity_poly.pdbx_seq_one_letter_code
_entity_poly.pdbx_strand_id
1 'polypeptide(L)'
;MRSSALELTKALDVRPSGVTRPVRTLSGGNQQKVVLARWLMRDCRVLLLDEPTRGVDVGARSEIYALIRSLSERGVAVVVVSSEMEEVLGLADRVLVIREGLVVHEGPADEIDEHRVLDLVMEGSAA
;
A
#
# COMPACT_ATOMS: atom_id res chain seq x y z
N MET A 1 -14.65 -19.38 9.71
CA MET A 1 -13.44 -19.10 8.88
C MET A 1 -13.78 -18.95 7.41
N ARG A 2 -14.42 -19.94 6.78
CA ARG A 2 -14.74 -19.85 5.35
C ARG A 2 -15.69 -18.70 4.98
N SER A 3 -16.73 -18.46 5.79
CA SER A 3 -17.66 -17.36 5.55
C SER A 3 -17.00 -15.99 5.70
N SER A 4 -16.09 -15.83 6.67
CA SER A 4 -15.33 -14.59 6.82
C SER A 4 -14.40 -14.35 5.63
N ALA A 5 -13.76 -15.39 5.10
CA ALA A 5 -12.92 -15.29 3.91
C ALA A 5 -13.74 -14.87 2.68
N LEU A 6 -14.95 -15.42 2.51
CA LEU A 6 -15.84 -15.03 1.43
C LEU A 6 -16.29 -13.58 1.54
N GLU A 7 -16.65 -13.13 2.73
CA GLU A 7 -17.04 -11.74 2.97
C GLU A 7 -15.90 -10.78 2.63
N LEU A 8 -14.68 -11.09 3.05
CA LEU A 8 -13.52 -10.27 2.77
C LEU A 8 -13.16 -10.26 1.27
N THR A 9 -13.22 -11.39 0.59
CA THR A 9 -12.94 -11.42 -0.85
C THR A 9 -13.96 -10.63 -1.65
N LYS A 10 -15.23 -10.61 -1.22
CA LYS A 10 -16.25 -9.78 -1.85
C LYS A 10 -16.00 -8.30 -1.56
N ALA A 11 -15.70 -7.95 -0.31
CA ALA A 11 -15.44 -6.57 0.09
C ALA A 11 -14.20 -6.00 -0.62
N LEU A 12 -13.20 -6.83 -0.90
CA LEU A 12 -11.97 -6.44 -1.57
C LEU A 12 -12.02 -6.62 -3.09
N ASP A 13 -13.12 -7.11 -3.62
CA ASP A 13 -13.30 -7.34 -5.06
C ASP A 13 -12.18 -8.19 -5.67
N VAL A 14 -11.87 -9.32 -5.03
CA VAL A 14 -10.86 -10.28 -5.52
C VAL A 14 -11.40 -11.02 -6.74
N ARG A 15 -10.64 -11.03 -7.82
CA ARG A 15 -11.01 -11.66 -9.09
C ARG A 15 -9.92 -12.60 -9.59
N PRO A 16 -10.25 -13.81 -10.09
CA PRO A 16 -11.60 -14.41 -10.09
C PRO A 16 -12.05 -14.73 -8.68
N SER A 17 -13.37 -14.70 -8.43
CA SER A 17 -13.94 -14.97 -7.12
C SER A 17 -13.83 -16.45 -6.74
N GLY A 18 -13.76 -16.71 -5.43
CA GLY A 18 -13.70 -18.06 -4.89
C GLY A 18 -12.51 -18.26 -3.96
N VAL A 19 -12.81 -18.62 -2.71
CA VAL A 19 -11.78 -18.76 -1.66
C VAL A 19 -10.98 -20.06 -1.78
N THR A 20 -11.44 -21.01 -2.60
CA THR A 20 -10.75 -22.29 -2.79
C THR A 20 -9.74 -22.26 -3.92
N ARG A 21 -9.70 -21.18 -4.72
CA ARG A 21 -8.77 -21.05 -5.82
C ARG A 21 -7.36 -20.74 -5.30
N PRO A 22 -6.31 -21.43 -5.79
CA PRO A 22 -4.95 -21.12 -5.38
C PRO A 22 -4.56 -19.68 -5.73
N VAL A 23 -3.89 -18.99 -4.81
CA VAL A 23 -3.45 -17.58 -5.00
C VAL A 23 -2.60 -17.42 -6.25
N ARG A 24 -1.73 -18.38 -6.56
CA ARG A 24 -0.85 -18.35 -7.73
C ARG A 24 -1.59 -18.28 -9.07
N THR A 25 -2.89 -18.62 -9.10
CA THR A 25 -3.70 -18.55 -10.32
C THR A 25 -4.35 -17.20 -10.52
N LEU A 26 -4.20 -16.28 -9.55
CA LEU A 26 -4.76 -14.95 -9.61
C LEU A 26 -3.80 -13.97 -10.26
N SER A 27 -4.32 -12.86 -10.77
CA SER A 27 -3.49 -11.74 -11.22
C SER A 27 -2.70 -11.16 -10.05
N GLY A 28 -1.63 -10.40 -10.32
CA GLY A 28 -0.83 -9.73 -9.30
C GLY A 28 -1.66 -8.84 -8.38
N GLY A 29 -2.61 -8.07 -8.95
CA GLY A 29 -3.50 -7.22 -8.15
C GLY A 29 -4.41 -8.02 -7.23
N ASN A 30 -4.96 -9.14 -7.72
CA ASN A 30 -5.80 -10.00 -6.91
C ASN A 30 -5.01 -10.75 -5.85
N GLN A 31 -3.75 -11.10 -6.12
CA GLN A 31 -2.86 -11.69 -5.12
C GLN A 31 -2.62 -10.71 -3.98
N GLN A 32 -2.39 -9.43 -4.27
CA GLN A 32 -2.23 -8.40 -3.24
C GLN A 32 -3.51 -8.23 -2.41
N LYS A 33 -4.66 -8.26 -3.03
CA LYS A 33 -5.94 -8.20 -2.30
C LYS A 33 -6.10 -9.37 -1.33
N VAL A 34 -5.68 -10.56 -1.72
CA VAL A 34 -5.71 -11.75 -0.85
C VAL A 34 -4.77 -11.58 0.34
N VAL A 35 -3.57 -11.05 0.12
CA VAL A 35 -2.62 -10.78 1.20
C VAL A 35 -3.21 -9.78 2.19
N LEU A 36 -3.81 -8.70 1.71
CA LEU A 36 -4.46 -7.69 2.56
C LEU A 36 -5.62 -8.30 3.34
N ALA A 37 -6.43 -9.13 2.71
CA ALA A 37 -7.53 -9.83 3.38
C ALA A 37 -7.03 -10.72 4.52
N ARG A 38 -5.92 -11.39 4.31
CA ARG A 38 -5.30 -12.26 5.34
C ARG A 38 -4.96 -11.47 6.59
N TRP A 39 -4.38 -10.28 6.44
CA TRP A 39 -4.04 -9.42 7.57
C TRP A 39 -5.28 -8.85 8.25
N LEU A 40 -6.32 -8.51 7.49
CA LEU A 40 -7.60 -8.05 8.04
C LEU A 40 -8.28 -9.12 8.91
N MET A 41 -8.17 -10.38 8.50
CA MET A 41 -8.75 -11.50 9.28
C MET A 41 -8.09 -11.66 10.65
N ARG A 42 -6.92 -11.09 10.85
CA ARG A 42 -6.20 -11.11 12.13
C ARG A 42 -6.53 -9.90 13.01
N ASP A 43 -7.49 -9.09 12.60
CA ASP A 43 -7.89 -7.88 13.34
C ASP A 43 -6.69 -6.96 13.62
N CYS A 44 -5.91 -6.71 12.59
CA CYS A 44 -4.68 -5.95 12.66
C CYS A 44 -4.97 -4.46 12.86
N ARG A 45 -4.28 -3.81 13.80
CA ARG A 45 -4.41 -2.36 14.04
C ARG A 45 -3.38 -1.54 13.27
N VAL A 46 -2.24 -2.14 12.95
CA VAL A 46 -1.16 -1.51 12.19
C VAL A 46 -0.80 -2.44 11.04
N LEU A 47 -0.79 -1.91 9.84
CA LEU A 47 -0.47 -2.66 8.63
C LEU A 47 0.77 -2.06 7.98
N LEU A 48 1.78 -2.89 7.77
CA LEU A 48 3.02 -2.48 7.10
C LEU A 48 3.02 -3.07 5.69
N LEU A 49 3.09 -2.21 4.69
CA LEU A 49 3.08 -2.59 3.28
C LEU A 49 4.37 -2.16 2.62
N ASP A 50 5.12 -3.12 2.11
CA ASP A 50 6.38 -2.87 1.39
C ASP A 50 6.14 -3.06 -0.10
N GLU A 51 6.25 -1.97 -0.86
CA GLU A 51 6.05 -1.96 -2.31
C GLU A 51 4.73 -2.63 -2.72
N PRO A 52 3.57 -2.15 -2.23
CA PRO A 52 2.31 -2.87 -2.35
C PRO A 52 1.79 -3.03 -3.79
N THR A 53 2.29 -2.23 -4.73
CA THR A 53 1.86 -2.31 -6.13
C THR A 53 2.95 -2.80 -7.07
N ARG A 54 4.05 -3.33 -6.54
CA ARG A 54 5.11 -3.89 -7.37
C ARG A 54 4.58 -5.06 -8.19
N GLY A 55 4.76 -4.99 -9.51
CA GLY A 55 4.29 -6.02 -10.43
C GLY A 55 2.79 -5.98 -10.71
N VAL A 56 2.10 -4.94 -10.26
CA VAL A 56 0.66 -4.77 -10.49
C VAL A 56 0.45 -3.81 -11.66
N ASP A 57 -0.48 -4.15 -12.55
CA ASP A 57 -0.86 -3.30 -13.69
C ASP A 57 -1.40 -1.95 -13.21
N VAL A 58 -1.15 -0.90 -14.01
CA VAL A 58 -1.60 0.46 -13.70
C VAL A 58 -3.10 0.52 -13.41
N GLY A 59 -3.91 -0.20 -14.19
CA GLY A 59 -5.36 -0.25 -13.99
C GLY A 59 -5.78 -0.89 -12.67
N ALA A 60 -5.01 -1.86 -12.17
CA ALA A 60 -5.31 -2.52 -10.90
C ALA A 60 -4.77 -1.77 -9.69
N ARG A 61 -3.80 -0.86 -9.89
CA ARG A 61 -3.21 -0.08 -8.79
C ARG A 61 -4.24 0.80 -8.09
N SER A 62 -5.14 1.41 -8.84
CA SER A 62 -6.17 2.28 -8.27
C SER A 62 -7.09 1.53 -7.31
N GLU A 63 -7.38 0.26 -7.60
CA GLU A 63 -8.18 -0.59 -6.71
C GLU A 63 -7.44 -0.88 -5.39
N ILE A 64 -6.13 -1.12 -5.47
CA ILE A 64 -5.30 -1.33 -4.28
C ILE A 64 -5.21 -0.06 -3.45
N TYR A 65 -5.05 1.09 -4.09
CA TYR A 65 -5.02 2.39 -3.40
C TYR A 65 -6.34 2.68 -2.67
N ALA A 66 -7.46 2.43 -3.34
CA ALA A 66 -8.79 2.60 -2.74
C ALA A 66 -8.96 1.70 -1.52
N LEU A 67 -8.46 0.47 -1.59
CA LEU A 67 -8.49 -0.48 -0.49
C LEU A 67 -7.67 0.00 0.70
N ILE A 68 -6.44 0.44 0.45
CA ILE A 68 -5.55 0.96 1.50
C ILE A 68 -6.21 2.15 2.20
N ARG A 69 -6.79 3.06 1.43
CA ARG A 69 -7.48 4.23 1.99
C ARG A 69 -8.70 3.83 2.81
N SER A 70 -9.45 2.85 2.34
CA SER A 70 -10.60 2.30 3.08
C SER A 70 -10.19 1.73 4.43
N LEU A 71 -9.05 1.02 4.49
CA LEU A 71 -8.52 0.49 5.74
C LEU A 71 -8.14 1.59 6.71
N SER A 72 -7.50 2.64 6.23
CA SER A 72 -7.16 3.80 7.02
C SER A 72 -8.41 4.49 7.59
N GLU A 73 -9.45 4.62 6.79
CA GLU A 73 -10.73 5.19 7.23
C GLU A 73 -11.41 4.35 8.30
N ARG A 74 -11.14 3.05 8.34
CA ARG A 74 -11.66 2.13 9.37
C ARG A 74 -10.84 2.16 10.66
N GLY A 75 -9.81 2.98 10.72
CA GLY A 75 -8.99 3.12 11.90
C GLY A 75 -7.71 2.28 11.92
N VAL A 76 -7.39 1.60 10.83
CA VAL A 76 -6.12 0.87 10.70
C VAL A 76 -5.02 1.88 10.41
N ALA A 77 -3.94 1.86 11.17
CA ALA A 77 -2.76 2.65 10.88
C ALA A 77 -1.96 1.94 9.79
N VAL A 78 -1.82 2.59 8.62
CA VAL A 78 -1.15 1.98 7.48
C VAL A 78 0.18 2.67 7.23
N VAL A 79 1.25 1.89 7.17
CA VAL A 79 2.59 2.38 6.79
C VAL A 79 2.93 1.76 5.44
N VAL A 80 3.15 2.61 4.44
CA VAL A 80 3.48 2.17 3.09
C VAL A 80 4.92 2.59 2.80
N VAL A 81 5.72 1.63 2.36
CA VAL A 81 7.06 1.89 1.83
C VAL A 81 7.01 1.70 0.32
N SER A 82 7.42 2.71 -0.43
CA SER A 82 7.42 2.64 -1.88
C SER A 82 8.59 3.44 -2.45
N SER A 83 9.17 2.94 -3.52
CA SER A 83 10.17 3.65 -4.31
C SER A 83 9.52 4.60 -5.33
N GLU A 84 8.21 4.53 -5.51
CA GLU A 84 7.48 5.39 -6.44
C GLU A 84 6.92 6.60 -5.69
N MET A 85 7.47 7.78 -5.95
CA MET A 85 7.07 9.01 -5.27
C MET A 85 5.60 9.36 -5.47
N GLU A 86 5.09 9.16 -6.68
CA GLU A 86 3.67 9.43 -6.97
C GLU A 86 2.74 8.58 -6.10
N GLU A 87 3.11 7.32 -5.87
CA GLU A 87 2.34 6.42 -5.02
C GLU A 87 2.30 6.93 -3.59
N VAL A 88 3.47 7.29 -3.04
CA VAL A 88 3.56 7.79 -1.67
C VAL A 88 2.77 9.09 -1.50
N LEU A 89 3.01 10.06 -2.38
CA LEU A 89 2.36 11.37 -2.28
C LEU A 89 0.84 11.30 -2.52
N GLY A 90 0.40 10.33 -3.32
CA GLY A 90 -1.02 10.14 -3.59
C GLY A 90 -1.78 9.42 -2.48
N LEU A 91 -1.10 8.59 -1.70
CA LEU A 91 -1.72 7.77 -0.65
C LEU A 91 -1.58 8.36 0.74
N ALA A 92 -0.45 8.96 1.04
CA ALA A 92 -0.07 9.26 2.41
C ALA A 92 -0.71 10.53 2.95
N ASP A 93 -1.02 10.53 4.25
CA ASP A 93 -1.36 11.72 5.00
C ASP A 93 -0.07 12.38 5.51
N ARG A 94 0.91 11.58 5.89
CA ARG A 94 2.24 12.03 6.32
C ARG A 94 3.30 11.27 5.54
N VAL A 95 4.42 11.94 5.29
CA VAL A 95 5.54 11.38 4.52
C VAL A 95 6.82 11.44 5.34
N LEU A 96 7.55 10.33 5.32
CA LEU A 96 8.93 10.28 5.78
C LEU A 96 9.82 10.03 4.58
N VAL A 97 10.88 10.80 4.45
CA VAL A 97 11.90 10.56 3.41
C VAL A 97 13.13 10.01 4.10
N ILE A 98 13.57 8.85 3.63
CA ILE A 98 14.72 8.15 4.20
C ILE A 98 15.85 8.14 3.18
N ARG A 99 17.04 8.50 3.63
CA ARG A 99 18.26 8.45 2.83
C ARG A 99 19.38 7.87 3.69
N GLU A 100 20.02 6.83 3.19
CA GLU A 100 21.15 6.18 3.87
C GLU A 100 20.85 5.79 5.32
N GLY A 101 19.62 5.28 5.56
CA GLY A 101 19.20 4.84 6.88
C GLY A 101 18.76 5.96 7.83
N LEU A 102 18.72 7.21 7.37
CA LEU A 102 18.33 8.34 8.18
C LEU A 102 17.04 8.99 7.66
N VAL A 103 16.19 9.43 8.57
CA VAL A 103 15.01 10.20 8.22
C VAL A 103 15.47 11.64 7.94
N VAL A 104 15.38 12.06 6.69
CA VAL A 104 15.81 13.41 6.27
C VAL A 104 14.64 14.38 6.15
N HIS A 105 13.41 13.89 6.21
CA HIS A 105 12.20 14.70 6.21
C HIS A 105 11.05 13.92 6.85
N GLU A 106 10.22 14.62 7.59
CA GLU A 106 8.96 14.10 8.12
C GLU A 106 7.95 15.26 8.16
N GLY A 107 6.76 15.02 7.64
CA GLY A 107 5.71 16.04 7.67
C GLY A 107 4.48 15.64 6.86
N PRO A 108 3.47 16.53 6.82
CA PRO A 108 2.27 16.30 6.02
C PRO A 108 2.58 16.15 4.54
N ALA A 109 1.87 15.25 3.87
CA ALA A 109 2.08 14.99 2.44
C ALA A 109 1.75 16.21 1.57
N ASP A 110 0.82 17.06 1.99
CA ASP A 110 0.42 18.25 1.24
C ASP A 110 1.42 19.40 1.35
N GLU A 111 2.44 19.26 2.19
CA GLU A 111 3.51 20.26 2.36
C GLU A 111 4.78 19.91 1.59
N ILE A 112 4.79 18.80 0.83
CA ILE A 112 5.93 18.36 0.05
C ILE A 112 5.50 17.91 -1.33
N ASP A 113 6.33 18.13 -2.33
CA ASP A 113 6.10 17.66 -3.70
C ASP A 113 7.24 16.74 -4.16
N GLU A 114 7.09 16.17 -5.37
CA GLU A 114 8.10 15.27 -5.93
C GLU A 114 9.46 15.93 -6.06
N HIS A 115 9.48 17.19 -6.45
CA HIS A 115 10.73 17.94 -6.64
C HIS A 115 11.50 18.02 -5.32
N ARG A 116 10.81 18.34 -4.23
CA ARG A 116 11.45 18.42 -2.91
C ARG A 116 11.90 17.06 -2.41
N VAL A 117 11.12 16.01 -2.64
CA VAL A 117 11.52 14.64 -2.27
C VAL A 117 12.80 14.26 -3.01
N LEU A 118 12.84 14.53 -4.31
CA LEU A 118 14.01 14.23 -5.14
C LEU A 118 15.24 14.98 -4.63
N ASP A 119 15.12 16.25 -4.32
CA ASP A 119 16.21 17.05 -3.75
C ASP A 119 16.74 16.45 -2.45
N LEU A 120 15.83 16.05 -1.55
CA LEU A 120 16.21 15.45 -0.27
C LEU A 120 16.94 14.12 -0.43
N VAL A 121 16.51 13.30 -1.38
CA VAL A 121 17.14 12.01 -1.66
C VAL A 121 18.53 12.22 -2.26
N MET A 122 18.72 13.25 -3.07
CA MET A 122 19.98 13.50 -3.79
C MET A 122 20.95 14.40 -3.06
N GLU A 123 20.54 15.16 -2.07
CA GLU A 123 21.41 16.08 -1.33
C GLU A 123 22.70 15.44 -0.81
N GLY A 124 22.64 14.20 -0.36
CA GLY A 124 23.80 13.47 0.11
C GLY A 124 24.84 13.17 -0.97
N SER A 125 24.42 13.16 -2.24
CA SER A 125 25.30 12.85 -3.37
C SER A 125 26.16 14.03 -3.78
N ALA A 126 25.79 15.24 -3.38
CA ALA A 126 26.46 16.47 -3.75
C ALA A 126 27.56 16.89 -2.74
N ALA A 127 27.64 16.20 -1.63
CA ALA A 127 28.59 16.52 -0.57
C ALA A 127 29.96 15.81 -0.77
#